data_b8ef0d440a4c72bdbe7e1a06a1840e2a
#
_entry.id   b8ef0d440a4c72bdbe7e1a06a1840e2a
#
_cell.length_a   1.000
_cell.length_b   1.000
_cell.length_c   1.000
_cell.angle_alpha   90.00
_cell.angle_beta   90.00
_cell.angle_gamma   90.00
#
_symmetry.space_group_name_H-M   'P 1'
#
loop_
_entity.id
_entity.type
_entity.pdbx_description
1 polymer ?
#
loop_
_entity_poly.entity_id
_entity_poly.type
_entity_poly.pdbx_seq_one_letter_code
_entity_poly.pdbx_strand_id
1 'polypeptide(L)'
;PIKPPEPGFSKTMLPRIERLDARCAEIGWMLDFLTPGWLTQELLPVMRELKSRFTVAHMGMFLAKDGPQQPGFRQFLEFLRGGERCWVKFTGTYRMSVAPGFADAAPMARALIETVPDRVIWGSDYPHLSFADKVGSVELFNLLATWAPDAATRKKILVDNPQKLFGFAG
;
A
#
# COMPACT_ATOMS: atom_id res chain seq x y z
N PRO A 1 1.45 -14.23 9.86
CA PRO A 1 1.64 -12.82 10.24
C PRO A 1 2.89 -12.68 11.08
N ILE A 2 3.73 -11.74 10.71
CA ILE A 2 4.91 -11.39 11.51
C ILE A 2 4.37 -10.71 12.78
N LYS A 3 4.52 -11.35 13.93
CA LYS A 3 4.16 -10.74 15.21
C LYS A 3 5.16 -9.62 15.53
N PRO A 4 4.71 -8.52 16.17
CA PRO A 4 5.64 -7.49 16.62
C PRO A 4 6.66 -8.12 17.58
N PRO A 5 7.97 -7.89 17.37
CA PRO A 5 9.00 -8.50 18.22
C PRO A 5 8.92 -7.99 19.66
N GLU A 6 8.75 -6.68 19.83
CA GLU A 6 8.60 -6.01 21.14
C GLU A 6 7.85 -4.67 20.96
N PRO A 7 7.17 -4.19 22.00
CA PRO A 7 6.57 -2.86 21.98
C PRO A 7 7.60 -1.77 21.68
N GLY A 8 7.27 -0.89 20.73
CA GLY A 8 8.16 0.24 20.37
C GLY A 8 9.26 -0.11 19.37
N PHE A 9 9.21 -1.27 18.73
CA PHE A 9 10.15 -1.65 17.66
C PHE A 9 10.28 -0.58 16.58
N SER A 10 9.18 0.08 16.21
CA SER A 10 9.18 1.20 15.27
C SER A 10 10.18 2.29 15.62
N LYS A 11 10.38 2.57 16.90
CA LYS A 11 11.32 3.60 17.38
C LYS A 11 12.77 3.32 16.97
N THR A 12 13.15 2.06 16.82
CA THR A 12 14.50 1.68 16.38
C THR A 12 14.77 2.04 14.93
N MET A 13 13.71 2.21 14.13
CA MET A 13 13.78 2.53 12.72
C MET A 13 13.81 4.04 12.44
N LEU A 14 13.37 4.88 13.39
CA LEU A 14 13.19 6.32 13.17
C LEU A 14 14.43 7.04 12.64
N PRO A 15 15.63 6.91 13.24
CA PRO A 15 16.81 7.64 12.75
C PRO A 15 17.18 7.27 11.30
N ARG A 16 16.88 6.01 10.91
CA ARG A 16 17.13 5.54 9.55
C ARG A 16 16.11 6.10 8.58
N ILE A 17 14.83 6.10 8.96
CA ILE A 17 13.75 6.65 8.14
C ILE A 17 13.97 8.14 7.91
N GLU A 18 14.25 8.92 8.94
CA GLU A 18 14.51 10.37 8.87
C GLU A 18 15.69 10.70 7.93
N ARG A 19 16.79 9.96 8.05
CA ARG A 19 17.95 10.14 7.18
C ARG A 19 17.65 9.80 5.72
N LEU A 20 16.91 8.71 5.47
CA LEU A 20 16.52 8.31 4.12
C LEU A 20 15.52 9.30 3.52
N ASP A 21 14.55 9.77 4.31
CA ASP A 21 13.57 10.77 3.87
C ASP A 21 14.26 12.09 3.45
N ALA A 22 15.17 12.59 4.28
CA ALA A 22 15.92 13.79 3.96
C ALA A 22 16.68 13.64 2.64
N ARG A 23 17.31 12.48 2.43
CA ARG A 23 18.03 12.21 1.18
C ARG A 23 17.10 12.05 -0.03
N CYS A 24 15.99 11.35 0.14
CA CYS A 24 14.97 11.21 -0.91
C CYS A 24 14.40 12.57 -1.32
N ALA A 25 14.08 13.42 -0.33
CA ALA A 25 13.57 14.77 -0.59
C ALA A 25 14.57 15.63 -1.37
N GLU A 26 15.87 15.54 -1.04
CA GLU A 26 16.94 16.29 -1.69
C GLU A 26 17.11 15.93 -3.17
N ILE A 27 17.04 14.63 -3.51
CA ILE A 27 17.29 14.13 -4.87
C ILE A 27 16.04 13.83 -5.69
N GLY A 28 14.84 14.15 -5.17
CA GLY A 28 13.57 13.92 -5.84
C GLY A 28 13.13 12.44 -5.88
N TRP A 29 13.70 11.61 -5.02
CA TRP A 29 13.31 10.19 -4.88
C TRP A 29 12.16 10.04 -3.86
N MET A 30 11.63 8.83 -3.78
CA MET A 30 10.57 8.47 -2.82
C MET A 30 10.99 7.27 -1.98
N LEU A 31 10.42 7.17 -0.77
CA LEU A 31 10.53 5.99 0.06
C LEU A 31 9.47 4.94 -0.35
N ASP A 32 9.79 3.67 -0.16
CA ASP A 32 8.84 2.57 -0.31
C ASP A 32 8.76 1.78 1.00
N PHE A 33 7.58 1.77 1.62
CA PHE A 33 7.32 1.05 2.85
C PHE A 33 6.72 -0.32 2.54
N LEU A 34 7.45 -1.36 2.90
CA LEU A 34 6.98 -2.75 2.91
C LEU A 34 6.97 -3.23 4.35
N THR A 35 5.86 -3.03 5.03
CA THR A 35 5.72 -3.27 6.48
C THR A 35 4.46 -4.06 6.78
N PRO A 36 4.49 -4.99 7.75
CA PRO A 36 3.26 -5.66 8.21
C PRO A 36 2.29 -4.63 8.81
N GLY A 37 1.00 -4.92 8.80
CA GLY A 37 -0.07 -3.99 9.18
C GLY A 37 0.11 -3.33 10.55
N TRP A 38 0.58 -4.09 11.55
CA TRP A 38 0.85 -3.54 12.87
C TRP A 38 1.97 -2.47 12.84
N LEU A 39 3.03 -2.69 12.04
CA LEU A 39 4.13 -1.73 11.91
C LEU A 39 3.73 -0.54 11.04
N THR A 40 2.94 -0.77 9.98
CA THR A 40 2.31 0.32 9.21
C THR A 40 1.55 1.25 10.16
N GLN A 41 0.72 0.71 11.04
CA GLN A 41 -0.04 1.48 12.03
C GLN A 41 0.87 2.26 12.99
N GLU A 42 1.91 1.63 13.54
CA GLU A 42 2.88 2.30 14.44
C GLU A 42 3.65 3.44 13.76
N LEU A 43 3.89 3.33 12.45
CA LEU A 43 4.65 4.31 11.70
C LEU A 43 3.80 5.50 11.19
N LEU A 44 2.48 5.48 11.28
CA LEU A 44 1.64 6.57 10.78
C LEU A 44 2.02 7.95 11.31
N PRO A 45 2.34 8.15 12.61
CA PRO A 45 2.82 9.44 13.11
C PRO A 45 4.10 9.91 12.42
N VAL A 46 5.04 9.00 12.20
CA VAL A 46 6.31 9.29 11.51
C VAL A 46 6.08 9.63 10.05
N MET A 47 5.23 8.87 9.38
CA MET A 47 4.87 9.09 7.96
C MET A 47 4.22 10.46 7.73
N ARG A 48 3.57 11.06 8.73
CA ARG A 48 3.02 12.43 8.64
C ARG A 48 4.09 13.49 8.48
N GLU A 49 5.24 13.28 9.10
CA GLU A 49 6.36 14.23 9.14
C GLU A 49 7.31 14.10 7.94
N LEU A 50 7.18 13.05 7.14
CA LEU A 50 8.03 12.83 5.97
C LEU A 50 7.91 13.97 4.97
N LYS A 51 9.03 14.38 4.40
CA LYS A 51 9.14 15.46 3.40
C LYS A 51 9.02 14.92 1.98
N SER A 52 9.59 13.76 1.72
CA SER A 52 9.51 13.09 0.42
C SER A 52 8.13 12.47 0.17
N ARG A 53 7.82 12.21 -1.10
CA ARG A 53 6.73 11.29 -1.44
C ARG A 53 7.12 9.87 -1.04
N PHE A 54 6.13 9.04 -0.75
CA PHE A 54 6.38 7.65 -0.42
C PHE A 54 5.22 6.74 -0.83
N THR A 55 5.51 5.47 -0.96
CA THR A 55 4.52 4.43 -1.22
C THR A 55 4.41 3.49 -0.03
N VAL A 56 3.21 2.95 0.17
CA VAL A 56 2.94 1.86 1.11
C VAL A 56 2.48 0.64 0.31
N ALA A 57 3.26 -0.43 0.35
CA ALA A 57 3.01 -1.64 -0.40
C ALA A 57 1.89 -2.49 0.21
N HIS A 58 1.27 -3.34 -0.63
CA HIS A 58 0.32 -4.37 -0.22
C HIS A 58 -0.85 -3.82 0.62
N MET A 59 -1.41 -2.67 0.20
CA MET A 59 -2.53 -2.03 0.93
C MET A 59 -2.25 -1.80 2.43
N GLY A 60 -0.96 -1.61 2.81
CA GLY A 60 -0.51 -1.49 4.19
C GLY A 60 -0.37 -2.82 4.93
N MET A 61 -0.56 -3.95 4.24
CA MET A 61 -0.43 -5.33 4.75
C MET A 61 -1.28 -5.60 6.01
N PHE A 62 -2.45 -4.99 6.11
CA PHE A 62 -3.47 -5.36 7.10
C PHE A 62 -4.17 -6.65 6.66
N LEU A 63 -4.51 -7.54 7.60
CA LEU A 63 -5.12 -8.83 7.24
C LEU A 63 -6.51 -8.63 6.66
N ALA A 64 -6.74 -9.16 5.45
CA ALA A 64 -8.00 -8.99 4.72
C ALA A 64 -9.20 -9.62 5.45
N LYS A 65 -9.00 -10.74 6.15
CA LYS A 65 -10.03 -11.41 6.94
C LYS A 65 -10.67 -10.53 8.02
N ASP A 66 -9.95 -9.52 8.52
CA ASP A 66 -10.42 -8.62 9.58
C ASP A 66 -11.20 -7.42 9.00
N GLY A 67 -11.22 -7.30 7.67
CA GLY A 67 -12.00 -6.34 6.92
C GLY A 67 -11.57 -4.87 7.09
N PRO A 68 -12.27 -3.94 6.41
CA PRO A 68 -11.91 -2.52 6.42
C PRO A 68 -12.23 -1.81 7.75
N GLN A 69 -12.97 -2.44 8.65
CA GLN A 69 -13.34 -1.86 9.95
C GLN A 69 -12.30 -2.12 11.05
N GLN A 70 -11.27 -2.92 10.79
CA GLN A 70 -10.21 -3.14 11.76
C GLN A 70 -9.52 -1.82 12.14
N PRO A 71 -9.20 -1.60 13.45
CA PRO A 71 -8.75 -0.30 13.94
C PRO A 71 -7.54 0.26 13.21
N GLY A 72 -6.53 -0.55 12.95
CA GLY A 72 -5.30 -0.11 12.28
C GLY A 72 -5.55 0.35 10.84
N PHE A 73 -6.40 -0.36 10.08
CA PHE A 73 -6.74 0.02 8.72
C PHE A 73 -7.58 1.30 8.67
N ARG A 74 -8.51 1.49 9.61
CA ARG A 74 -9.26 2.74 9.73
C ARG A 74 -8.35 3.92 9.98
N GLN A 75 -7.38 3.79 10.91
CA GLN A 75 -6.37 4.84 11.16
C GLN A 75 -5.53 5.12 9.91
N PHE A 76 -5.22 4.10 9.12
CA PHE A 76 -4.53 4.27 7.84
C PHE A 76 -5.37 5.04 6.82
N LEU A 77 -6.68 4.75 6.69
CA LEU A 77 -7.58 5.51 5.84
C LEU A 77 -7.69 7.00 6.27
N GLU A 78 -7.79 7.26 7.57
CA GLU A 78 -7.78 8.62 8.12
C GLU A 78 -6.46 9.34 7.84
N PHE A 79 -5.35 8.65 8.01
CA PHE A 79 -4.03 9.16 7.66
C PHE A 79 -3.94 9.56 6.18
N LEU A 80 -4.44 8.71 5.28
CA LEU A 80 -4.45 8.97 3.84
C LEU A 80 -5.29 10.20 3.46
N ARG A 81 -6.42 10.43 4.14
CA ARG A 81 -7.24 11.65 3.94
C ARG A 81 -6.52 12.93 4.36
N GLY A 82 -5.69 12.83 5.39
CA GLY A 82 -5.00 13.99 5.98
C GLY A 82 -3.74 14.45 5.27
N GLY A 83 -3.32 13.80 4.16
CA GLY A 83 -2.07 14.14 3.49
C GLY A 83 -2.01 13.67 2.04
N GLU A 84 -1.11 14.25 1.24
CA GLU A 84 -1.01 13.99 -0.20
C GLU A 84 0.24 13.21 -0.60
N ARG A 85 1.22 13.01 0.30
CA ARG A 85 2.51 12.40 -0.02
C ARG A 85 2.49 10.88 -0.08
N CYS A 86 1.52 10.24 0.58
CA CYS A 86 1.40 8.79 0.65
C CYS A 86 0.62 8.23 -0.55
N TRP A 87 1.21 7.27 -1.23
CA TRP A 87 0.60 6.48 -2.30
C TRP A 87 0.46 5.02 -1.85
N VAL A 88 -0.61 4.37 -2.29
CA VAL A 88 -0.89 2.98 -1.91
C VAL A 88 -0.71 2.07 -3.11
N LYS A 89 0.05 1.00 -2.94
CA LYS A 89 0.23 -0.02 -3.97
C LYS A 89 -0.73 -1.20 -3.75
N PHE A 90 -1.53 -1.49 -4.75
CA PHE A 90 -2.30 -2.72 -4.88
C PHE A 90 -1.38 -3.82 -5.42
N THR A 91 -0.60 -4.40 -4.54
CA THR A 91 0.39 -5.44 -4.80
C THR A 91 0.24 -6.53 -3.75
N GLY A 92 0.77 -7.73 -3.99
CA GLY A 92 0.96 -8.77 -2.98
C GLY A 92 -0.28 -9.16 -2.18
N THR A 93 -1.47 -9.20 -2.79
CA THR A 93 -2.74 -9.55 -2.13
C THR A 93 -2.66 -10.87 -1.38
N TYR A 94 -1.91 -11.83 -1.90
CA TYR A 94 -1.65 -13.14 -1.30
C TYR A 94 -0.88 -13.08 0.03
N ARG A 95 -0.31 -11.94 0.40
CA ARG A 95 0.38 -11.73 1.69
C ARG A 95 -0.57 -11.34 2.80
N MET A 96 -1.74 -10.83 2.45
CA MET A 96 -2.73 -10.33 3.40
C MET A 96 -4.03 -11.10 3.40
N SER A 97 -4.27 -11.94 2.39
CA SER A 97 -5.47 -12.77 2.22
C SER A 97 -5.11 -14.24 2.06
N VAL A 98 -5.94 -15.10 2.64
CA VAL A 98 -5.89 -16.56 2.47
C VAL A 98 -7.22 -17.09 1.95
N ALA A 99 -8.19 -16.23 1.66
CA ALA A 99 -9.48 -16.62 1.11
C ALA A 99 -9.32 -17.09 -0.35
N PRO A 100 -10.14 -18.03 -0.81
CA PRO A 100 -10.16 -18.43 -2.22
C PRO A 100 -10.36 -17.22 -3.15
N GLY A 101 -9.50 -17.10 -4.17
CA GLY A 101 -9.53 -15.96 -5.10
C GLY A 101 -9.34 -14.59 -4.42
N PHE A 102 -8.80 -14.55 -3.20
CA PHE A 102 -8.56 -13.33 -2.41
C PHE A 102 -9.82 -12.45 -2.23
N ALA A 103 -10.99 -13.07 -2.15
CA ALA A 103 -12.29 -12.37 -2.13
C ALA A 103 -12.45 -11.40 -0.95
N ASP A 104 -11.84 -11.70 0.20
CA ASP A 104 -11.87 -10.88 1.42
C ASP A 104 -11.03 -9.58 1.29
N ALA A 105 -10.15 -9.47 0.29
CA ALA A 105 -9.39 -8.25 0.04
C ALA A 105 -10.22 -7.14 -0.67
N ALA A 106 -11.30 -7.51 -1.36
CA ALA A 106 -12.10 -6.56 -2.14
C ALA A 106 -12.69 -5.40 -1.32
N PRO A 107 -13.26 -5.60 -0.12
CA PRO A 107 -13.75 -4.48 0.70
C PRO A 107 -12.66 -3.48 1.09
N MET A 108 -11.45 -3.96 1.37
CA MET A 108 -10.31 -3.10 1.71
C MET A 108 -9.82 -2.29 0.50
N ALA A 109 -9.70 -2.95 -0.67
CA ALA A 109 -9.32 -2.29 -1.91
C ALA A 109 -10.32 -1.19 -2.29
N ARG A 110 -11.62 -1.45 -2.19
CA ARG A 110 -12.67 -0.45 -2.45
C ARG A 110 -12.60 0.72 -1.49
N ALA A 111 -12.41 0.47 -0.19
CA ALA A 111 -12.26 1.54 0.80
C ALA A 111 -11.05 2.45 0.51
N LEU A 112 -9.95 1.91 0.01
CA LEU A 112 -8.80 2.68 -0.44
C LEU A 112 -9.08 3.51 -1.70
N ILE A 113 -9.77 2.90 -2.70
CA ILE A 113 -10.18 3.61 -3.92
C ILE A 113 -11.11 4.77 -3.59
N GLU A 114 -12.10 4.56 -2.71
CA GLU A 114 -13.02 5.61 -2.25
C GLU A 114 -12.31 6.73 -1.48
N THR A 115 -11.28 6.36 -0.70
CA THR A 115 -10.57 7.32 0.14
C THR A 115 -9.57 8.16 -0.64
N VAL A 116 -8.80 7.56 -1.55
CA VAL A 116 -7.69 8.22 -2.27
C VAL A 116 -7.57 7.74 -3.72
N PRO A 117 -8.61 7.93 -4.55
CA PRO A 117 -8.67 7.40 -5.92
C PRO A 117 -7.48 7.83 -6.80
N ASP A 118 -6.91 9.00 -6.51
CA ASP A 118 -5.80 9.60 -7.28
C ASP A 118 -4.41 9.22 -6.75
N ARG A 119 -4.33 8.33 -5.75
CA ARG A 119 -3.07 7.90 -5.12
C ARG A 119 -3.00 6.39 -4.89
N VAL A 120 -3.80 5.62 -5.63
CA VAL A 120 -3.70 4.16 -5.70
C VAL A 120 -3.05 3.77 -7.01
N ILE A 121 -2.09 2.88 -6.96
CA ILE A 121 -1.45 2.27 -8.14
C ILE A 121 -1.48 0.75 -8.02
N TRP A 122 -1.42 0.05 -9.16
CA TRP A 122 -1.33 -1.40 -9.20
C TRP A 122 0.09 -1.85 -9.56
N GLY A 123 0.49 -3.04 -9.07
CA GLY A 123 1.71 -3.72 -9.46
C GLY A 123 1.60 -5.24 -9.27
N SER A 124 2.34 -6.00 -10.07
CA SER A 124 2.29 -7.47 -10.07
C SER A 124 2.88 -8.10 -8.81
N ASP A 125 3.80 -7.43 -8.14
CA ASP A 125 4.66 -7.99 -7.08
C ASP A 125 5.55 -9.16 -7.59
N TYR A 126 5.79 -9.20 -8.92
CA TYR A 126 6.68 -10.20 -9.52
C TYR A 126 8.09 -10.06 -8.91
N PRO A 127 8.78 -11.17 -8.60
CA PRO A 127 8.49 -12.57 -8.93
C PRO A 127 7.68 -13.35 -7.87
N HIS A 128 6.85 -12.70 -7.05
CA HIS A 128 6.01 -13.32 -6.02
C HIS A 128 6.81 -14.13 -5.01
N LEU A 129 7.88 -13.55 -4.45
CA LEU A 129 8.82 -14.20 -3.54
C LEU A 129 8.11 -15.06 -2.49
N SER A 130 8.50 -16.34 -2.40
CA SER A 130 7.93 -17.37 -1.54
C SER A 130 6.50 -17.81 -1.91
N PHE A 131 5.93 -17.34 -3.04
CA PHE A 131 4.58 -17.67 -3.49
C PHE A 131 4.48 -17.90 -5.01
N ALA A 132 5.61 -17.99 -5.72
CA ALA A 132 5.64 -18.11 -7.17
C ALA A 132 4.94 -19.39 -7.71
N ASP A 133 4.83 -20.42 -6.87
CA ASP A 133 4.11 -21.67 -7.14
C ASP A 133 2.59 -21.60 -6.83
N LYS A 134 2.12 -20.51 -6.22
CA LYS A 134 0.75 -20.37 -5.69
C LYS A 134 -0.06 -19.28 -6.35
N VAL A 135 0.59 -18.30 -6.97
CA VAL A 135 -0.10 -17.13 -7.55
C VAL A 135 0.54 -16.73 -8.86
N GLY A 136 -0.28 -16.15 -9.75
CA GLY A 136 0.17 -15.61 -11.03
C GLY A 136 -0.19 -14.13 -11.20
N SER A 137 0.64 -13.39 -11.93
CA SER A 137 0.40 -11.95 -12.18
C SER A 137 -0.94 -11.69 -12.87
N VAL A 138 -1.40 -12.59 -13.75
CA VAL A 138 -2.69 -12.47 -14.44
C VAL A 138 -3.86 -12.59 -13.46
N GLU A 139 -3.80 -13.54 -12.54
CA GLU A 139 -4.80 -13.69 -11.48
C GLU A 139 -4.90 -12.42 -10.63
N LEU A 140 -3.77 -11.92 -10.17
CA LEU A 140 -3.70 -10.69 -9.35
C LEU A 140 -4.19 -9.46 -10.12
N PHE A 141 -3.88 -9.37 -11.41
CA PHE A 141 -4.38 -8.29 -12.27
C PHE A 141 -5.89 -8.31 -12.40
N ASN A 142 -6.48 -9.49 -12.58
CA ASN A 142 -7.92 -9.65 -12.74
C ASN A 142 -8.74 -9.22 -11.50
N LEU A 143 -8.13 -9.18 -10.33
CA LEU A 143 -8.78 -8.64 -9.12
C LEU A 143 -9.23 -7.19 -9.27
N LEU A 144 -8.54 -6.41 -10.12
CA LEU A 144 -8.93 -5.01 -10.38
C LEU A 144 -10.34 -4.90 -10.96
N ALA A 145 -10.79 -5.86 -11.76
CA ALA A 145 -12.16 -5.84 -12.31
C ALA A 145 -13.23 -5.91 -11.20
N THR A 146 -12.90 -6.61 -10.10
CA THR A 146 -13.78 -6.72 -8.93
C THR A 146 -13.68 -5.50 -8.01
N TRP A 147 -12.49 -4.94 -7.85
CA TRP A 147 -12.22 -3.82 -6.96
C TRP A 147 -12.67 -2.48 -7.55
N ALA A 148 -12.46 -2.31 -8.86
CA ALA A 148 -12.79 -1.13 -9.64
C ALA A 148 -13.59 -1.55 -10.88
N PRO A 149 -14.91 -1.78 -10.78
CA PRO A 149 -15.73 -2.28 -11.88
C PRO A 149 -15.86 -1.30 -13.04
N ASP A 150 -15.72 -0.01 -12.80
CA ASP A 150 -15.74 0.99 -13.86
C ASP A 150 -14.37 1.17 -14.54
N ALA A 151 -14.38 1.44 -15.84
CA ALA A 151 -13.16 1.54 -16.65
C ALA A 151 -12.34 2.80 -16.34
N ALA A 152 -12.99 3.89 -15.89
CA ALA A 152 -12.31 5.14 -15.59
C ALA A 152 -11.45 5.00 -14.34
N THR A 153 -11.95 4.35 -13.29
CA THR A 153 -11.18 4.05 -12.09
C THR A 153 -10.01 3.11 -12.39
N ARG A 154 -10.22 2.07 -13.21
CA ARG A 154 -9.10 1.19 -13.62
C ARG A 154 -8.03 1.95 -14.41
N LYS A 155 -8.45 2.83 -15.35
CA LYS A 155 -7.50 3.70 -16.09
C LYS A 155 -6.69 4.57 -15.13
N LYS A 156 -7.33 5.18 -14.15
CA LYS A 156 -6.65 5.94 -13.09
C LYS A 156 -5.55 5.11 -12.41
N ILE A 157 -5.92 3.94 -11.90
CA ILE A 157 -5.01 3.06 -11.13
C ILE A 157 -3.84 2.55 -11.99
N LEU A 158 -4.08 2.26 -13.27
CA LEU A 158 -3.11 1.61 -14.14
C LEU A 158 -2.28 2.60 -14.98
N VAL A 159 -2.77 3.81 -15.22
CA VAL A 159 -2.17 4.76 -16.15
C VAL A 159 -1.95 6.12 -15.50
N ASP A 160 -3.03 6.82 -15.15
CA ASP A 160 -2.96 8.23 -14.78
C ASP A 160 -2.17 8.43 -13.46
N ASN A 161 -2.43 7.60 -12.46
CA ASN A 161 -1.75 7.63 -11.17
C ASN A 161 -0.26 7.25 -11.27
N PRO A 162 0.13 6.12 -11.93
CA PRO A 162 1.53 5.81 -12.17
C PRO A 162 2.26 6.92 -12.95
N GLN A 163 1.64 7.49 -13.97
CA GLN A 163 2.20 8.61 -14.72
C GLN A 163 2.49 9.81 -13.79
N LYS A 164 1.53 10.19 -12.96
CA LYS A 164 1.67 11.28 -11.98
C LYS A 164 2.76 10.98 -10.93
N LEU A 165 2.83 9.74 -10.44
CA LEU A 165 3.77 9.36 -9.39
C LEU A 165 5.21 9.29 -9.90
N PHE A 166 5.42 8.64 -11.04
CA PHE A 166 6.76 8.33 -11.57
C PHE A 166 7.23 9.32 -12.65
N GLY A 167 6.36 10.20 -13.13
CA GLY A 167 6.73 11.20 -14.13
C GLY A 167 6.94 10.62 -15.53
N PHE A 168 6.22 9.56 -15.89
CA PHE A 168 6.29 9.04 -17.27
C PHE A 168 5.75 10.07 -18.25
N ALA A 169 6.49 10.27 -19.36
CA ALA A 169 5.97 11.05 -20.48
C ALA A 169 4.78 10.28 -21.11
N GLY A 170 3.68 10.98 -21.35
CA GLY A 170 2.53 10.45 -22.08
C GLY A 170 2.78 10.42 -23.58
#